data_b16d6a4713f9449af7602b78f9d337f4
#
_entry.id   b16d6a4713f9449af7602b78f9d337f4
#
_cell.length_a   1.000
_cell.length_b   1.000
_cell.length_c   1.000
_cell.angle_alpha   90.00
_cell.angle_beta   90.00
_cell.angle_gamma   90.00
#
_symmetry.space_group_name_H-M   'P 1'
#
loop_
_entity.id
_entity.type
_entity.pdbx_description
1 polymer ?
#
loop_
_entity_poly.entity_id
_entity_poly.type
_entity_poly.pdbx_seq_one_letter_code
_entity_poly.pdbx_strand_id
1 'polypeptide(L)'
;MDFMQEYEKWLHSPALSPEEHAELEAIKDDPKEIESRFFGPLEFGTAGLRGTMYTGLHNMNIHVIRWATQGFANVIAAEGEEGKRRGVAICMDCRNHSMEFARAAAEVCAANGIHVRIFE
;
A
#
# COMPACT_ATOMS: atom_id res chain seq x y z
N MET A 1 -17.10 3.16 8.98
CA MET A 1 -16.26 4.10 8.21
C MET A 1 -17.12 4.75 7.13
N ASP A 2 -17.05 6.07 7.01
CA ASP A 2 -17.74 6.79 5.95
C ASP A 2 -16.87 6.84 4.70
N PHE A 3 -17.27 6.13 3.66
CA PHE A 3 -16.47 6.04 2.44
C PHE A 3 -16.34 7.38 1.71
N MET A 4 -17.31 8.29 1.83
CA MET A 4 -17.21 9.62 1.23
C MET A 4 -16.15 10.46 1.92
N GLN A 5 -16.05 10.37 3.24
CA GLN A 5 -15.01 11.09 3.99
C GLN A 5 -13.62 10.55 3.64
N GLU A 6 -13.48 9.24 3.50
CA GLU A 6 -12.20 8.65 3.06
C GLU A 6 -11.83 9.08 1.65
N TYR A 7 -12.81 9.10 0.73
CA TYR A 7 -12.59 9.57 -0.62
C TYR A 7 -12.08 11.02 -0.64
N GLU A 8 -12.74 11.91 0.09
CA GLU A 8 -12.34 13.31 0.18
C GLU A 8 -10.94 13.46 0.76
N LYS A 9 -10.63 12.69 1.79
CA LYS A 9 -9.31 12.70 2.42
C LYS A 9 -8.21 12.31 1.43
N TRP A 10 -8.44 11.26 0.66
CA TRP A 10 -7.48 10.83 -0.36
C TRP A 10 -7.39 11.85 -1.49
N LEU A 11 -8.52 12.35 -1.96
CA LEU A 11 -8.58 13.31 -3.06
C LEU A 11 -7.72 14.55 -2.79
N HIS A 12 -7.68 15.01 -1.54
CA HIS A 12 -6.93 16.19 -1.14
C HIS A 12 -5.54 15.87 -0.58
N SER A 13 -5.11 14.62 -0.64
CA SER A 13 -3.80 14.22 -0.11
C SER A 13 -2.67 14.70 -1.02
N PRO A 14 -1.62 15.35 -0.46
CA PRO A 14 -0.44 15.73 -1.25
C PRO A 14 0.44 14.53 -1.64
N ALA A 15 0.18 13.35 -1.08
CA ALA A 15 0.94 12.14 -1.38
C ALA A 15 0.57 11.52 -2.74
N LEU A 16 -0.59 11.87 -3.30
CA LEU A 16 -1.03 11.34 -4.60
C LEU A 16 -0.26 11.97 -5.75
N SER A 17 0.06 11.15 -6.76
CA SER A 17 0.59 11.65 -8.02
C SER A 17 -0.52 12.39 -8.81
N PRO A 18 -0.15 13.23 -9.80
CA PRO A 18 -1.17 13.87 -10.64
C PRO A 18 -2.10 12.88 -11.34
N GLU A 19 -1.58 11.72 -11.75
CA GLU A 19 -2.36 10.66 -12.38
C GLU A 19 -3.36 10.04 -11.41
N GLU A 20 -2.93 9.78 -10.19
CA GLU A 20 -3.81 9.24 -9.14
C GLU A 20 -4.90 10.24 -8.76
N HIS A 21 -4.54 11.51 -8.67
CA HIS A 21 -5.50 12.58 -8.40
C HIS A 21 -6.57 12.66 -9.49
N ALA A 22 -6.14 12.62 -10.76
CA ALA A 22 -7.05 12.65 -11.91
C ALA A 22 -7.96 11.41 -11.91
N GLU A 23 -7.44 10.25 -11.54
CA GLU A 23 -8.23 9.02 -11.44
C GLU A 23 -9.36 9.17 -10.42
N LEU A 24 -9.08 9.75 -9.26
CA LEU A 24 -10.10 9.97 -8.24
C LEU A 24 -11.10 11.07 -8.64
N GLU A 25 -10.63 12.12 -9.30
CA GLU A 25 -11.52 13.17 -9.82
C GLU A 25 -12.51 12.60 -10.84
N ALA A 26 -12.08 11.63 -11.65
CA ALA A 26 -12.92 11.04 -12.69
C ALA A 26 -14.13 10.28 -12.13
N ILE A 27 -14.08 9.84 -10.87
CA ILE A 27 -15.18 9.08 -10.25
C ILE A 27 -16.02 9.92 -9.29
N LYS A 28 -15.82 11.23 -9.24
CA LYS A 28 -16.48 12.11 -8.25
C LYS A 28 -18.02 12.03 -8.28
N ASP A 29 -18.60 11.75 -9.43
CA ASP A 29 -20.06 11.66 -9.61
C ASP A 29 -20.57 10.22 -9.63
N ASP A 30 -19.73 9.25 -9.25
CA ASP A 30 -20.07 7.83 -9.21
C ASP A 30 -19.95 7.27 -7.79
N PRO A 31 -21.03 7.40 -6.97
CA PRO A 31 -20.98 6.94 -5.57
C PRO A 31 -20.70 5.44 -5.42
N LYS A 32 -21.13 4.62 -6.38
CA LYS A 32 -20.89 3.19 -6.32
C LYS A 32 -19.42 2.86 -6.49
N GLU A 33 -18.74 3.53 -7.39
CA GLU A 33 -17.32 3.36 -7.60
C GLU A 33 -16.53 3.87 -6.38
N ILE A 34 -16.94 5.01 -5.83
CA ILE A 34 -16.32 5.56 -4.63
C ILE A 34 -16.46 4.57 -3.46
N GLU A 35 -17.67 4.04 -3.26
CA GLU A 35 -17.89 3.04 -2.20
C GLU A 35 -17.01 1.81 -2.39
N SER A 36 -16.94 1.29 -3.62
CA SER A 36 -16.11 0.14 -3.95
C SER A 36 -14.64 0.34 -3.56
N ARG A 37 -14.13 1.55 -3.71
CA ARG A 37 -12.72 1.86 -3.44
C ARG A 37 -12.42 2.27 -2.01
N PHE A 38 -13.42 2.68 -1.24
CA PHE A 38 -13.20 3.31 0.07
C PHE A 38 -14.07 2.78 1.21
N PHE A 39 -14.85 1.71 1.00
CA PHE A 39 -15.73 1.20 2.07
C PHE A 39 -14.96 0.63 3.27
N GLY A 40 -13.72 0.26 3.08
CA GLY A 40 -12.86 -0.23 4.14
C GLY A 40 -11.49 -0.58 3.64
N PRO A 41 -10.53 -0.83 4.54
CA PRO A 41 -9.19 -1.23 4.15
C PRO A 41 -9.19 -2.56 3.40
N LEU A 42 -8.19 -2.71 2.53
CA LEU A 42 -7.95 -3.99 1.88
C LEU A 42 -7.49 -5.00 2.94
N GLU A 43 -8.10 -6.17 2.97
CA GLU A 43 -7.81 -7.18 3.98
C GLU A 43 -6.89 -8.27 3.46
N PHE A 44 -6.08 -8.82 4.36
CA PHE A 44 -5.27 -9.99 4.04
C PHE A 44 -6.17 -11.23 3.93
N GLY A 45 -6.07 -11.92 2.80
CA GLY A 45 -6.69 -13.23 2.62
C GLY A 45 -5.74 -14.34 3.08
N THR A 46 -6.15 -15.60 2.85
CA THR A 46 -5.35 -16.77 3.20
C THR A 46 -4.00 -16.78 2.48
N ALA A 47 -3.96 -16.27 1.25
CA ALA A 47 -2.75 -16.28 0.42
C ALA A 47 -2.11 -14.89 0.31
N GLY A 48 -2.39 -13.98 1.25
CA GLY A 48 -1.81 -12.64 1.29
C GLY A 48 -2.76 -11.54 0.87
N LEU A 49 -2.21 -10.38 0.51
CA LEU A 49 -2.96 -9.19 0.15
C LEU A 49 -3.25 -9.20 -1.36
N ARG A 50 -4.51 -9.11 -1.73
CA ARG A 50 -4.96 -9.10 -3.12
C ARG A 50 -6.04 -8.06 -3.33
N GLY A 51 -6.02 -7.42 -4.49
CA GLY A 51 -7.03 -6.41 -4.84
C GLY A 51 -6.86 -5.92 -6.25
N THR A 52 -7.83 -5.14 -6.71
CA THR A 52 -7.79 -4.48 -8.01
C THR A 52 -6.79 -3.33 -7.96
N MET A 53 -6.02 -3.14 -9.04
CA MET A 53 -4.95 -2.14 -9.09
C MET A 53 -5.46 -0.75 -9.48
N TYR A 54 -6.18 -0.12 -8.57
CA TYR A 54 -6.69 1.26 -8.71
C TYR A 54 -6.36 2.06 -7.46
N THR A 55 -6.44 3.37 -7.57
CA THR A 55 -6.28 4.27 -6.42
C THR A 55 -7.46 4.12 -5.47
N GLY A 56 -7.20 3.98 -4.19
CA GLY A 56 -8.22 3.86 -3.16
C GLY A 56 -7.82 2.91 -2.04
N LEU A 57 -8.47 3.06 -0.90
CA LEU A 57 -8.17 2.33 0.33
C LEU A 57 -8.38 0.81 0.19
N HIS A 58 -9.39 0.39 -0.56
CA HIS A 58 -9.73 -1.03 -0.75
C HIS A 58 -9.10 -1.62 -2.01
N ASN A 59 -8.11 -0.97 -2.58
CA ASN A 59 -7.44 -1.41 -3.81
C ASN A 59 -5.96 -1.65 -3.57
N MET A 60 -5.33 -2.34 -4.53
CA MET A 60 -3.89 -2.57 -4.52
C MET A 60 -3.21 -1.39 -5.21
N ASN A 61 -2.45 -0.61 -4.47
CA ASN A 61 -1.69 0.53 -4.97
C ASN A 61 -0.50 0.80 -4.05
N ILE A 62 0.37 1.72 -4.45
CA ILE A 62 1.59 1.99 -3.70
C ILE A 62 1.32 2.47 -2.26
N HIS A 63 0.25 3.20 -2.04
CA HIS A 63 -0.10 3.72 -0.71
C HIS A 63 -0.55 2.61 0.23
N VAL A 64 -1.38 1.69 -0.26
CA VAL A 64 -1.84 0.53 0.50
C VAL A 64 -0.67 -0.43 0.77
N ILE A 65 0.22 -0.63 -0.21
CA ILE A 65 1.44 -1.44 -0.02
C ILE A 65 2.32 -0.83 1.08
N ARG A 66 2.51 0.48 1.06
CA ARG A 66 3.31 1.16 2.09
C ARG A 66 2.69 1.02 3.47
N TRP A 67 1.39 1.17 3.57
CA TRP A 67 0.66 1.03 4.83
C TRP A 67 0.76 -0.40 5.38
N ALA A 68 0.48 -1.41 4.54
CA ALA A 68 0.60 -2.81 4.93
C ALA A 68 2.04 -3.16 5.33
N THR A 69 3.03 -2.65 4.60
CA THR A 69 4.44 -2.88 4.90
C THR A 69 4.84 -2.24 6.22
N GLN A 70 4.30 -1.07 6.54
CA GLN A 70 4.57 -0.43 7.83
C GLN A 70 4.06 -1.30 8.99
N GLY A 71 2.88 -1.91 8.86
CA GLY A 71 2.38 -2.86 9.84
C GLY A 71 3.31 -4.05 10.03
N PHE A 72 3.80 -4.61 8.93
CA PHE A 72 4.79 -5.69 8.95
C PHE A 72 6.11 -5.25 9.60
N ALA A 73 6.58 -4.06 9.23
CA ALA A 73 7.80 -3.48 9.81
C ALA A 73 7.67 -3.29 11.33
N ASN A 74 6.49 -2.92 11.81
CA ASN A 74 6.24 -2.77 13.24
C ASN A 74 6.43 -4.10 13.99
N VAL A 75 6.02 -5.21 13.40
CA VAL A 75 6.20 -6.54 13.99
C VAL A 75 7.68 -6.86 14.12
N ILE A 76 8.47 -6.60 13.08
CA ILE A 76 9.92 -6.85 13.08
C ILE A 76 10.61 -5.94 14.09
N ALA A 77 10.25 -4.65 14.11
CA ALA A 77 10.85 -3.69 15.04
C ALA A 77 10.59 -4.06 16.50
N ALA A 78 9.47 -4.70 16.80
CA ALA A 78 9.15 -5.16 18.14
C ALA A 78 10.11 -6.25 18.65
N GLU A 79 10.80 -6.95 17.75
CA GLU A 79 11.84 -7.92 18.10
C GLU A 79 13.18 -7.26 18.46
N GLY A 80 13.29 -5.94 18.31
CA GLY A 80 14.49 -5.16 18.63
C GLY A 80 15.55 -5.18 17.53
N GLU A 81 16.77 -4.80 17.89
CA GLU A 81 17.87 -4.66 16.92
C GLU A 81 18.21 -5.95 16.19
N GLU A 82 18.10 -7.10 16.87
CA GLU A 82 18.38 -8.39 16.25
C GLU A 82 17.40 -8.70 15.12
N GLY A 83 16.12 -8.42 15.31
CA GLY A 83 15.11 -8.58 14.26
C GLY A 83 15.39 -7.69 13.07
N LYS A 84 15.74 -6.42 13.33
CA LYS A 84 16.08 -5.46 12.26
C LYS A 84 17.32 -5.89 11.49
N ARG A 85 18.33 -6.41 12.18
CA ARG A 85 19.58 -6.85 11.58
C ARG A 85 19.39 -8.09 10.69
N ARG A 86 18.58 -9.04 11.14
CA ARG A 86 18.22 -10.21 10.32
C ARG A 86 17.49 -9.79 9.06
N GLY A 87 16.63 -8.78 9.17
CA GLY A 87 16.02 -8.11 8.04
C GLY A 87 14.92 -8.89 7.35
N VAL A 88 14.64 -8.47 6.12
CA VAL A 88 13.60 -9.08 5.27
C VAL A 88 14.17 -9.35 3.89
N ALA A 89 13.61 -10.35 3.22
CA ALA A 89 13.87 -10.63 1.81
C ALA A 89 12.61 -10.32 1.03
N ILE A 90 12.75 -9.57 -0.06
CA ILE A 90 11.64 -9.21 -0.95
C ILE A 90 11.92 -9.81 -2.31
N CYS A 91 10.96 -10.57 -2.84
CA CYS A 91 11.06 -11.17 -4.17
C CYS A 91 10.12 -10.46 -5.13
N MET A 92 10.56 -10.30 -6.37
CA MET A 92 9.77 -9.74 -7.45
C MET A 92 9.43 -10.82 -8.46
N ASP A 93 8.31 -10.64 -9.16
CA ASP A 93 7.93 -11.49 -10.29
C ASP A 93 7.67 -10.63 -11.53
N CYS A 94 7.09 -11.21 -12.58
CA CYS A 94 6.86 -10.52 -13.84
C CYS A 94 5.51 -9.78 -13.91
N ARG A 95 4.74 -9.75 -12.82
CA ARG A 95 3.44 -9.07 -12.80
C ARG A 95 3.60 -7.56 -12.91
N ASN A 96 2.54 -6.90 -13.39
CA ASN A 96 2.50 -5.45 -13.48
C ASN A 96 2.76 -4.82 -12.11
N HIS A 97 3.61 -3.81 -12.08
CA HIS A 97 3.95 -3.03 -10.90
C HIS A 97 4.68 -3.80 -9.78
N SER A 98 5.10 -5.05 -10.02
CA SER A 98 5.82 -5.84 -9.02
C SER A 98 7.09 -5.14 -8.55
N MET A 99 7.87 -4.58 -9.46
CA MET A 99 9.09 -3.83 -9.14
C MET A 99 8.78 -2.58 -8.31
N GLU A 100 7.74 -1.84 -8.68
CA GLU A 100 7.35 -0.62 -7.98
C GLU A 100 6.88 -0.92 -6.55
N PHE A 101 6.10 -1.97 -6.40
CA PHE A 101 5.61 -2.40 -5.08
C PHE A 101 6.75 -2.95 -4.22
N ALA A 102 7.66 -3.72 -4.79
CA ALA A 102 8.84 -4.23 -4.09
C ALA A 102 9.71 -3.08 -3.59
N ARG A 103 9.93 -2.07 -4.43
CA ARG A 103 10.70 -0.88 -4.05
C ARG A 103 10.02 -0.11 -2.92
N ALA A 104 8.71 0.12 -3.03
CA ALA A 104 7.95 0.82 -1.99
C ALA A 104 8.04 0.09 -0.66
N ALA A 105 7.89 -1.23 -0.66
CA ALA A 105 8.02 -2.05 0.53
C ALA A 105 9.44 -1.97 1.12
N ALA A 106 10.45 -2.04 0.27
CA ALA A 106 11.86 -1.93 0.69
C ALA A 106 12.15 -0.58 1.34
N GLU A 107 11.63 0.51 0.76
CA GLU A 107 11.82 1.85 1.31
C GLU A 107 11.19 2.00 2.70
N VAL A 108 10.00 1.44 2.90
CA VAL A 108 9.35 1.46 4.22
C VAL A 108 10.18 0.68 5.24
N CYS A 109 10.63 -0.51 4.90
CA CYS A 109 11.46 -1.32 5.80
C CYS A 109 12.77 -0.61 6.14
N ALA A 110 13.44 -0.05 5.13
CA ALA A 110 14.69 0.68 5.34
C ALA A 110 14.49 1.91 6.22
N ALA A 111 13.37 2.63 6.04
CA ALA A 111 13.04 3.79 6.87
C ALA A 111 12.82 3.41 8.34
N ASN A 112 12.45 2.15 8.62
CA ASN A 112 12.30 1.63 9.97
C ASN A 112 13.58 0.97 10.51
N GLY A 113 14.70 1.11 9.81
CA GLY A 113 15.98 0.56 10.24
C GLY A 113 16.14 -0.93 10.00
N ILE A 114 15.29 -1.53 9.18
CA ILE A 114 15.30 -2.97 8.89
C ILE A 114 16.18 -3.23 7.67
N HIS A 115 17.08 -4.21 7.79
CA HIS A 115 17.91 -4.62 6.65
C HIS A 115 17.06 -5.29 5.58
N VAL A 116 17.23 -4.88 4.31
CA VAL A 116 16.39 -5.36 3.20
C VAL A 116 17.27 -5.96 2.10
N ARG A 117 16.86 -7.12 1.59
CA ARG A 117 17.43 -7.72 0.39
C ARG A 117 16.32 -7.94 -0.63
N ILE A 118 16.56 -7.50 -1.87
CA ILE A 118 15.59 -7.65 -2.96
C ILE A 118 16.16 -8.65 -3.97
N PHE A 119 15.35 -9.65 -4.34
CA PHE A 119 15.69 -10.68 -5.32
C PHE A 119 14.77 -10.58 -6.53
N GLU A 120 15.33 -10.77 -7.70
CA GLU A 120 14.54 -10.86 -8.94
C GLU A 120 14.04 -12.28 -9.18
#